data_8a521cedf9a177188f68f49c0281620f
#
_entry.id   8a521cedf9a177188f68f49c0281620f
#
_cell.length_a   1.000
_cell.length_b   1.000
_cell.length_c   1.000
_cell.angle_alpha   90.00
_cell.angle_beta   90.00
_cell.angle_gamma   90.00
#
_symmetry.space_group_name_H-M   'P 1'
#
loop_
_entity.id
_entity.type
_entity.pdbx_description
1 polymer ?
#
loop_
_entity_poly.entity_id
_entity_poly.type
_entity_poly.pdbx_seq_one_letter_code
_entity_poly.pdbx_strand_id
1 'polypeptide(L)'
;VELMKMQLEKLENESAETGKEDSSVSSNAINDMLEHAKSQNELYWQEFQETEENYVPVPPEVGDKMKHYKLNQLFADEASSMEIPQFMIETGRSLFFEHVQQPLSKENLYAGFSLLDKDTAIDFDSVDSEIARIDIDDSDAMPKAWKLQGFDNQNVKKWFDEQPSDRKIRLCKDMIIKKLSKNNAVNDRDLGIYVDRIIQNLTEDQLTDMEQTPGIYVLKINKKVNSLLNEYAKKMFYEWVEQDKISCLPSYKLPREISPTNTIASIPKSLYSEEENFDTEYERKVVMELSSLNNVRWWHRNIARKGFSINGAINAYPDLMVKTESGKLLLIETKGDQLENSESKEKAETGAKWAEMAGRMYKYYMVFETKNPGYNGAYSYEEFMRIVKEL
;
A
#
# COMPACT_ATOMS: atom_id res chain seq x y z
N VAL A 1 -15.06 17.36 9.32
CA VAL A 1 -14.93 18.83 9.31
C VAL A 1 -16.32 19.49 9.45
N GLU A 2 -17.33 19.14 8.64
CA GLU A 2 -18.68 19.73 8.75
C GLU A 2 -19.39 19.40 10.06
N LEU A 3 -19.31 18.16 10.55
CA LEU A 3 -19.89 17.77 11.84
C LEU A 3 -19.25 18.53 13.01
N MET A 4 -17.95 18.81 12.94
CA MET A 4 -17.23 19.63 13.93
C MET A 4 -17.61 21.10 13.85
N LYS A 5 -17.84 21.65 12.64
CA LYS A 5 -18.36 23.02 12.46
C LYS A 5 -19.75 23.15 13.07
N MET A 6 -20.65 22.20 12.82
CA MET A 6 -21.99 22.18 13.42
C MET A 6 -21.95 22.07 14.95
N GLN A 7 -21.01 21.32 15.52
CA GLN A 7 -20.84 21.23 16.98
C GLN A 7 -20.26 22.52 17.57
N LEU A 8 -19.36 23.20 16.86
CA LEU A 8 -18.81 24.50 17.26
C LEU A 8 -19.90 25.61 17.21
N GLU A 9 -20.68 25.68 16.13
CA GLU A 9 -21.80 26.62 16.03
C GLU A 9 -22.85 26.37 17.11
N LYS A 10 -23.07 25.11 17.52
CA LYS A 10 -23.96 24.75 18.59
C LYS A 10 -23.44 25.21 19.96
N LEU A 11 -22.14 25.07 20.22
CA LEU A 11 -21.47 25.51 21.43
C LEU A 11 -21.41 27.06 21.52
N GLU A 12 -21.17 27.75 20.40
CA GLU A 12 -21.21 29.22 20.34
C GLU A 12 -22.63 29.76 20.61
N ASN A 13 -23.66 29.12 20.08
CA ASN A 13 -25.05 29.50 20.32
C ASN A 13 -25.47 29.20 21.76
N GLU A 14 -25.06 28.08 22.36
CA GLU A 14 -25.35 27.76 23.77
C GLU A 14 -24.62 28.71 24.75
N SER A 15 -23.42 29.20 24.41
CA SER A 15 -22.71 30.18 25.23
C SER A 15 -23.31 31.59 25.14
N ALA A 16 -23.90 31.94 24.00
CA ALA A 16 -24.61 33.22 23.82
C ALA A 16 -25.93 33.27 24.58
N GLU A 17 -26.61 32.13 24.78
CA GLU A 17 -27.86 32.05 25.52
C GLU A 17 -27.68 32.02 27.05
N THR A 18 -26.52 31.60 27.57
CA THR A 18 -26.34 31.41 29.02
C THR A 18 -25.69 32.58 29.76
N GLY A 19 -25.22 33.62 29.06
CA GLY A 19 -24.76 34.89 29.67
C GLY A 19 -23.69 34.77 30.75
N LYS A 20 -22.88 33.68 30.76
CA LYS A 20 -21.74 33.49 31.65
C LYS A 20 -20.44 33.77 30.91
N GLU A 21 -19.88 34.93 31.17
CA GLU A 21 -18.48 35.29 30.85
C GLU A 21 -17.53 34.42 31.69
N ASP A 22 -17.40 33.16 31.37
CA ASP A 22 -16.26 32.35 31.86
C ASP A 22 -16.00 31.15 30.96
N SER A 23 -15.73 31.41 29.69
CA SER A 23 -15.14 30.44 28.79
C SER A 23 -14.27 31.14 27.77
N SER A 24 -13.11 31.63 28.25
CA SER A 24 -11.97 31.83 27.34
C SER A 24 -11.43 30.46 26.92
N VAL A 25 -12.24 29.66 26.27
CA VAL A 25 -11.71 28.73 25.27
C VAL A 25 -11.20 29.65 24.18
N SER A 26 -9.94 30.05 24.32
CA SER A 26 -9.36 31.08 23.52
C SER A 26 -9.48 30.64 22.05
N SER A 27 -9.68 31.60 21.17
CA SER A 27 -9.65 31.42 19.70
C SER A 27 -8.43 30.60 19.26
N ASN A 28 -7.36 30.61 20.04
CA ASN A 28 -6.17 29.82 19.89
C ASN A 28 -6.39 28.32 20.14
N ALA A 29 -7.16 27.92 21.15
CA ALA A 29 -7.45 26.51 21.42
C ALA A 29 -8.34 25.90 20.31
N ILE A 30 -9.20 26.70 19.71
CA ILE A 30 -10.02 26.27 18.56
C ILE A 30 -9.17 26.19 17.30
N ASN A 31 -8.26 27.13 17.08
CA ASN A 31 -7.30 27.07 15.97
C ASN A 31 -6.33 25.92 16.15
N ASP A 32 -5.85 25.66 17.36
CA ASP A 32 -4.99 24.51 17.68
C ASP A 32 -5.73 23.17 17.44
N MET A 33 -7.01 23.08 17.81
CA MET A 33 -7.86 21.91 17.48
C MET A 33 -8.07 21.74 15.98
N LEU A 34 -8.27 22.82 15.23
CA LEU A 34 -8.43 22.80 13.77
C LEU A 34 -7.12 22.46 13.04
N GLU A 35 -6.01 22.99 13.48
CA GLU A 35 -4.67 22.65 12.99
C GLU A 35 -4.34 21.20 13.31
N HIS A 36 -4.68 20.74 14.51
CA HIS A 36 -4.53 19.35 14.93
C HIS A 36 -5.42 18.41 14.10
N ALA A 37 -6.69 18.76 13.86
CA ALA A 37 -7.58 17.99 13.01
C ALA A 37 -7.11 17.94 11.54
N LYS A 38 -6.48 19.00 11.04
CA LYS A 38 -5.84 19.01 9.71
C LYS A 38 -4.61 18.11 9.67
N SER A 39 -3.73 18.21 10.67
CA SER A 39 -2.54 17.37 10.81
C SER A 39 -2.92 15.88 10.95
N GLN A 40 -3.94 15.55 11.74
CA GLN A 40 -4.48 14.20 11.85
C GLN A 40 -5.06 13.71 10.52
N ASN A 41 -5.69 14.58 9.77
CA ASN A 41 -6.23 14.27 8.46
C ASN A 41 -5.09 14.04 7.44
N GLU A 42 -4.01 14.81 7.49
CA GLU A 42 -2.83 14.62 6.66
C GLU A 42 -2.07 13.33 7.02
N LEU A 43 -1.89 13.04 8.32
CA LEU A 43 -1.32 11.78 8.80
C LEU A 43 -2.22 10.58 8.44
N TYR A 44 -3.54 10.72 8.59
CA TYR A 44 -4.50 9.72 8.16
C TYR A 44 -4.41 9.48 6.64
N TRP A 45 -4.24 10.52 5.83
CA TRP A 45 -4.05 10.42 4.39
C TRP A 45 -2.70 9.79 4.02
N GLN A 46 -1.62 10.04 4.79
CA GLN A 46 -0.33 9.37 4.59
C GLN A 46 -0.41 7.89 5.00
N GLU A 47 -0.96 7.56 6.16
CA GLU A 47 -1.22 6.17 6.57
C GLU A 47 -2.16 5.45 5.60
N PHE A 48 -3.12 6.18 5.03
CA PHE A 48 -4.07 5.68 4.07
C PHE A 48 -3.43 5.40 2.70
N GLN A 49 -2.41 6.17 2.33
CA GLN A 49 -1.61 5.92 1.13
C GLN A 49 -0.67 4.71 1.29
N GLU A 50 -0.30 4.37 2.50
CA GLU A 50 0.55 3.21 2.81
C GLU A 50 -0.20 1.88 2.90
N THR A 51 -1.53 1.89 3.05
CA THR A 51 -2.36 0.68 3.02
C THR A 51 -2.96 0.47 1.64
N GLU A 52 -2.66 -0.63 0.97
CA GLU A 52 -3.12 -0.97 -0.39
C GLU A 52 -4.66 -1.00 -0.57
N GLU A 53 -5.43 -0.97 0.52
CA GLU A 53 -6.87 -1.29 0.53
C GLU A 53 -7.81 -0.10 0.40
N ASN A 54 -7.32 1.13 0.41
CA ASN A 54 -8.21 2.28 0.54
C ASN A 54 -7.96 3.35 -0.52
N TYR A 55 -8.33 3.08 -1.77
CA TYR A 55 -8.53 4.13 -2.76
C TYR A 55 -9.79 4.93 -2.38
N VAL A 56 -9.62 6.11 -1.79
CA VAL A 56 -10.70 7.09 -1.71
C VAL A 56 -10.72 7.84 -3.04
N PRO A 57 -11.80 7.71 -3.81
CA PRO A 57 -11.92 8.49 -5.03
C PRO A 57 -11.81 9.98 -4.69
N VAL A 58 -10.98 10.68 -5.45
CA VAL A 58 -10.85 12.14 -5.34
C VAL A 58 -12.25 12.76 -5.44
N PRO A 59 -12.64 13.63 -4.49
CA PRO A 59 -13.96 14.28 -4.57
C PRO A 59 -14.14 14.95 -5.94
N PRO A 60 -15.33 14.87 -6.56
CA PRO A 60 -15.59 15.41 -7.90
C PRO A 60 -15.13 16.86 -8.07
N GLU A 61 -15.32 17.68 -7.05
CA GLU A 61 -14.93 19.10 -7.03
C GLU A 61 -13.41 19.33 -7.10
N VAL A 62 -12.61 18.34 -6.70
CA VAL A 62 -11.14 18.36 -6.80
C VAL A 62 -10.72 17.72 -8.11
N GLY A 63 -11.42 16.65 -8.53
CA GLY A 63 -11.20 15.98 -9.81
C GLY A 63 -11.36 16.93 -11.00
N ASP A 64 -12.38 17.78 -10.98
CA ASP A 64 -12.65 18.78 -12.05
C ASP A 64 -11.53 19.83 -12.20
N LYS A 65 -10.65 19.99 -11.22
CA LYS A 65 -9.49 20.90 -11.25
C LYS A 65 -8.21 20.22 -11.69
N MET A 66 -8.18 18.89 -11.77
CA MET A 66 -7.00 18.15 -12.23
C MET A 66 -6.87 18.24 -13.75
N LYS A 67 -5.63 18.37 -14.21
CA LYS A 67 -5.37 18.29 -15.66
C LYS A 67 -5.49 16.84 -16.11
N HIS A 68 -6.22 16.63 -17.19
CA HIS A 68 -6.40 15.32 -17.80
C HIS A 68 -5.62 15.22 -19.10
N TYR A 69 -4.89 14.15 -19.29
CA TYR A 69 -4.09 13.89 -20.47
C TYR A 69 -4.61 12.66 -21.20
N LYS A 70 -4.98 12.84 -22.45
CA LYS A 70 -5.64 11.83 -23.28
C LYS A 70 -4.63 10.91 -23.95
N LEU A 71 -5.10 9.74 -24.33
CA LEU A 71 -4.36 8.85 -25.23
C LEU A 71 -3.88 9.60 -26.47
N ASN A 72 -2.62 9.36 -26.85
CA ASN A 72 -2.07 9.88 -28.09
C ASN A 72 -2.86 9.28 -29.27
N GLN A 73 -3.28 10.12 -30.19
CA GLN A 73 -4.10 9.72 -31.35
C GLN A 73 -3.49 8.58 -32.17
N LEU A 74 -2.15 8.49 -32.21
CA LEU A 74 -1.43 7.42 -32.93
C LEU A 74 -1.67 6.03 -32.33
N PHE A 75 -2.04 5.94 -31.06
CA PHE A 75 -2.15 4.68 -30.32
C PHE A 75 -3.55 4.48 -29.71
N ALA A 76 -4.44 5.47 -29.81
CA ALA A 76 -5.71 5.51 -29.09
C ALA A 76 -6.63 4.31 -29.40
N ASP A 77 -6.76 3.94 -30.66
CA ASP A 77 -7.64 2.83 -31.09
C ASP A 77 -7.12 1.49 -30.58
N GLU A 78 -5.82 1.27 -30.70
CA GLU A 78 -5.15 0.06 -30.20
C GLU A 78 -5.24 -0.04 -28.68
N ALA A 79 -4.88 1.01 -27.95
CA ALA A 79 -4.90 1.05 -26.51
C ALA A 79 -6.33 0.89 -25.93
N SER A 80 -7.32 1.51 -26.57
CA SER A 80 -8.73 1.42 -26.13
C SER A 80 -9.33 0.04 -26.32
N SER A 81 -8.80 -0.75 -27.26
CA SER A 81 -9.26 -2.12 -27.53
C SER A 81 -8.52 -3.18 -26.73
N MET A 82 -7.41 -2.81 -26.09
CA MET A 82 -6.56 -3.74 -25.37
C MET A 82 -7.10 -4.03 -23.97
N GLU A 83 -7.14 -5.30 -23.62
CA GLU A 83 -7.42 -5.76 -22.25
C GLU A 83 -6.21 -6.51 -21.72
N ILE A 84 -5.65 -6.02 -20.61
CA ILE A 84 -4.48 -6.63 -19.96
C ILE A 84 -4.97 -7.70 -18.99
N PRO A 85 -4.42 -8.92 -19.04
CA PRO A 85 -4.82 -9.99 -18.13
C PRO A 85 -4.51 -9.68 -16.67
N GLN A 86 -5.42 -10.10 -15.79
CA GLN A 86 -5.22 -10.14 -14.34
C GLN A 86 -5.52 -11.54 -13.81
N PHE A 87 -5.04 -11.86 -12.63
CA PHE A 87 -5.46 -13.07 -11.96
C PHE A 87 -6.94 -12.98 -11.58
N MET A 88 -7.68 -14.01 -11.94
CA MET A 88 -9.12 -14.11 -11.73
C MET A 88 -9.44 -15.34 -10.90
N ILE A 89 -10.45 -15.21 -10.07
CA ILE A 89 -10.99 -16.31 -9.28
C ILE A 89 -12.47 -16.49 -9.61
N GLU A 90 -12.89 -17.74 -9.65
CA GLU A 90 -14.30 -18.06 -9.76
C GLU A 90 -14.96 -17.97 -8.38
N THR A 91 -15.92 -17.07 -8.24
CA THR A 91 -16.74 -16.97 -7.04
C THR A 91 -18.05 -17.70 -7.25
N GLY A 92 -18.52 -18.35 -6.18
CA GLY A 92 -19.64 -19.28 -6.21
C GLY A 92 -20.92 -18.74 -6.88
N ARG A 93 -21.81 -19.64 -7.21
CA ARG A 93 -23.06 -19.44 -7.94
C ARG A 93 -23.88 -18.28 -7.39
N SER A 94 -24.09 -17.26 -8.20
CA SER A 94 -25.18 -16.33 -7.99
C SER A 94 -26.48 -16.97 -8.51
N LEU A 95 -27.63 -16.52 -7.99
CA LEU A 95 -28.97 -16.99 -8.45
C LEU A 95 -29.21 -16.78 -9.97
N PHE A 96 -28.37 -15.95 -10.61
CA PHE A 96 -28.53 -15.55 -12.02
C PHE A 96 -27.36 -15.98 -12.91
N PHE A 97 -26.21 -16.40 -12.34
CA PHE A 97 -25.02 -16.77 -13.10
C PHE A 97 -24.38 -18.02 -12.50
N GLU A 98 -24.10 -19.02 -13.31
CA GLU A 98 -23.50 -20.28 -12.86
C GLU A 98 -22.03 -20.11 -12.45
N HIS A 99 -21.29 -19.18 -13.10
CA HIS A 99 -19.89 -18.91 -12.85
C HIS A 99 -19.62 -17.42 -13.00
N VAL A 100 -19.18 -16.75 -11.93
CA VAL A 100 -18.76 -15.35 -11.96
C VAL A 100 -17.26 -15.29 -11.77
N GLN A 101 -16.54 -14.83 -12.81
CA GLN A 101 -15.12 -14.53 -12.73
C GLN A 101 -14.95 -13.11 -12.19
N GLN A 102 -14.12 -12.96 -11.17
CA GLN A 102 -13.76 -11.63 -10.63
C GLN A 102 -12.26 -11.54 -10.42
N PRO A 103 -11.67 -10.33 -10.45
CA PRO A 103 -10.27 -10.15 -10.11
C PRO A 103 -9.97 -10.72 -8.72
N LEU A 104 -8.86 -11.46 -8.64
CA LEU A 104 -8.38 -11.98 -7.36
C LEU A 104 -8.05 -10.81 -6.42
N SER A 105 -8.55 -10.87 -5.20
CA SER A 105 -8.21 -9.92 -4.14
C SER A 105 -7.42 -10.60 -3.02
N LYS A 106 -6.75 -9.80 -2.18
CA LYS A 106 -6.04 -10.32 -1.00
C LYS A 106 -7.01 -10.97 0.00
N GLU A 107 -8.22 -10.42 0.13
CA GLU A 107 -9.25 -10.96 1.02
C GLU A 107 -9.64 -12.38 0.61
N ASN A 108 -9.67 -12.68 -0.70
CA ASN A 108 -9.89 -14.03 -1.15
C ASN A 108 -8.80 -14.97 -0.63
N LEU A 109 -7.53 -14.55 -0.68
CA LEU A 109 -6.38 -15.34 -0.23
C LEU A 109 -6.30 -15.47 1.29
N TYR A 110 -6.86 -14.53 2.05
CA TYR A 110 -6.93 -14.57 3.51
C TYR A 110 -8.05 -15.46 4.04
N ALA A 111 -8.94 -15.92 3.19
CA ALA A 111 -10.05 -16.77 3.60
C ALA A 111 -9.57 -18.03 4.35
N GLY A 112 -10.04 -18.18 5.58
CA GLY A 112 -9.62 -19.29 6.46
C GLY A 112 -8.32 -19.06 7.24
N PHE A 113 -7.70 -17.87 7.15
CA PHE A 113 -6.57 -17.53 7.99
C PHE A 113 -6.98 -17.47 9.47
N SER A 114 -6.16 -18.03 10.34
CA SER A 114 -6.32 -17.94 11.80
C SER A 114 -4.97 -17.73 12.47
N LEU A 115 -4.95 -16.94 13.53
CA LEU A 115 -3.80 -16.69 14.39
C LEU A 115 -3.65 -17.70 15.54
N LEU A 116 -4.64 -18.58 15.76
CA LEU A 116 -4.68 -19.45 16.94
C LEU A 116 -3.45 -20.36 17.07
N ASP A 117 -2.98 -20.91 15.93
CA ASP A 117 -1.84 -21.85 15.92
C ASP A 117 -0.54 -21.18 15.44
N LYS A 118 -0.53 -19.85 15.27
CA LYS A 118 0.65 -19.13 14.78
C LYS A 118 1.69 -18.92 15.88
N ASP A 119 2.96 -18.91 15.44
CA ASP A 119 4.09 -18.57 16.28
C ASP A 119 3.99 -17.13 16.81
N THR A 120 4.27 -16.96 18.11
CA THR A 120 4.22 -15.66 18.80
C THR A 120 5.60 -15.05 19.06
N ALA A 121 6.68 -15.69 18.59
CA ALA A 121 8.03 -15.19 18.81
C ALA A 121 8.25 -13.90 18.05
N ILE A 122 8.59 -12.85 18.77
CA ILE A 122 8.94 -11.51 18.26
C ILE A 122 10.18 -11.06 19.02
N ASP A 123 11.17 -10.57 18.28
CA ASP A 123 12.34 -9.93 18.88
C ASP A 123 12.00 -8.47 19.22
N PHE A 124 11.65 -8.24 20.48
CA PHE A 124 11.36 -6.91 20.99
C PHE A 124 12.62 -6.11 21.33
N ASP A 125 13.76 -6.76 21.52
CA ASP A 125 15.00 -6.13 21.94
C ASP A 125 15.82 -5.58 20.78
N SER A 126 15.57 -6.05 19.55
CA SER A 126 16.24 -5.53 18.35
C SER A 126 15.79 -4.11 18.01
N VAL A 127 16.75 -3.26 17.63
CA VAL A 127 16.45 -1.97 17.04
C VAL A 127 16.07 -2.17 15.58
N ASP A 128 14.79 -2.08 15.26
CA ASP A 128 14.34 -2.10 13.88
C ASP A 128 14.66 -0.74 13.23
N SER A 129 15.50 -0.74 12.19
CA SER A 129 15.95 0.48 11.50
C SER A 129 14.80 1.29 10.88
N GLU A 130 13.68 0.64 10.55
CA GLU A 130 12.47 1.31 10.06
C GLU A 130 11.75 2.03 11.21
N ILE A 131 11.66 1.39 12.38
CA ILE A 131 11.06 1.99 13.58
C ILE A 131 11.95 3.13 14.11
N ALA A 132 13.28 2.95 14.10
CA ALA A 132 14.24 3.96 14.53
C ALA A 132 14.20 5.23 13.62
N ARG A 133 13.94 5.09 12.32
CA ARG A 133 13.77 6.24 11.41
C ARG A 133 12.53 7.08 11.74
N ILE A 134 11.49 6.47 12.25
CA ILE A 134 10.27 7.18 12.66
C ILE A 134 10.53 8.10 13.86
N ASP A 135 11.46 7.73 14.76
CA ASP A 135 11.75 8.49 15.98
C ASP A 135 12.82 9.61 15.81
N ILE A 136 13.68 9.52 14.79
CA ILE A 136 14.81 10.44 14.61
C ILE A 136 14.42 11.77 13.93
N ASP A 137 13.32 11.78 13.16
CA ASP A 137 12.96 12.94 12.33
C ASP A 137 12.11 14.02 13.03
N ASP A 138 11.79 13.85 14.31
CA ASP A 138 10.94 14.80 15.04
C ASP A 138 11.71 15.54 16.15
N SER A 139 11.89 16.85 15.97
CA SER A 139 12.39 17.78 16.98
C SER A 139 11.39 18.08 18.11
N ASP A 140 10.20 17.47 18.07
CA ASP A 140 9.16 17.60 19.08
C ASP A 140 9.39 16.63 20.25
N ALA A 141 9.13 17.11 21.47
CA ALA A 141 9.37 16.42 22.74
C ALA A 141 8.54 15.12 22.95
N MET A 142 7.87 14.62 21.92
CA MET A 142 7.08 13.38 21.99
C MET A 142 7.41 12.46 20.81
N PRO A 143 7.87 11.21 21.05
CA PRO A 143 8.13 10.23 19.99
C PRO A 143 6.92 9.99 19.10
N LYS A 144 7.10 9.90 17.77
CA LYS A 144 6.02 9.57 16.81
C LYS A 144 5.27 8.30 17.16
N ALA A 145 5.97 7.31 17.73
CA ALA A 145 5.38 6.08 18.25
C ALA A 145 4.24 6.33 19.25
N TRP A 146 4.29 7.39 20.03
CA TRP A 146 3.23 7.81 20.94
C TRP A 146 2.10 8.55 20.21
N LYS A 147 2.42 9.37 19.22
CA LYS A 147 1.42 10.11 18.39
C LYS A 147 0.57 9.14 17.56
N LEU A 148 1.16 8.07 17.03
CA LEU A 148 0.46 7.02 16.29
C LEU A 148 -0.60 6.26 17.12
N GLN A 149 -0.63 6.45 18.43
CA GLN A 149 -1.50 5.68 19.34
C GLN A 149 -2.67 6.48 19.93
N GLY A 150 -2.85 7.73 19.54
CA GLY A 150 -3.88 8.59 20.12
C GLY A 150 -3.55 9.11 21.53
N PHE A 151 -2.27 9.04 21.94
CA PHE A 151 -1.77 9.74 23.13
C PHE A 151 -1.29 11.15 22.78
N ASP A 152 -2.00 11.82 21.89
CA ASP A 152 -1.65 13.15 21.39
C ASP A 152 -1.68 14.24 22.48
N ASN A 153 -2.14 13.88 23.68
CA ASN A 153 -2.31 14.80 24.77
C ASN A 153 -1.42 14.38 25.96
N GLN A 154 -0.53 15.28 26.39
CA GLN A 154 0.29 15.09 27.59
C GLN A 154 -0.53 14.68 28.82
N ASN A 155 -1.79 15.11 28.92
CA ASN A 155 -2.68 14.73 29.99
C ASN A 155 -3.08 13.25 29.94
N VAL A 156 -3.23 12.68 28.73
CA VAL A 156 -3.53 11.24 28.56
C VAL A 156 -2.34 10.42 28.93
N LYS A 157 -1.12 10.85 28.54
CA LYS A 157 0.12 10.18 28.95
C LYS A 157 0.28 10.21 30.47
N LYS A 158 0.10 11.37 31.10
CA LYS A 158 0.19 11.51 32.56
C LYS A 158 -0.82 10.60 33.27
N TRP A 159 -2.05 10.59 32.79
CA TRP A 159 -3.08 9.68 33.32
C TRP A 159 -2.69 8.20 33.16
N PHE A 160 -2.12 7.80 32.02
CA PHE A 160 -1.65 6.43 31.79
C PHE A 160 -0.50 6.10 32.74
N ASP A 161 0.47 6.98 32.91
CA ASP A 161 1.63 6.79 33.81
C ASP A 161 1.22 6.61 35.27
N GLU A 162 0.09 7.19 35.68
CA GLU A 162 -0.49 7.07 37.04
C GLU A 162 -1.24 5.74 37.26
N GLN A 163 -1.49 4.93 36.23
CA GLN A 163 -2.21 3.67 36.39
C GLN A 163 -1.33 2.56 36.98
N PRO A 164 -1.90 1.60 37.74
CA PRO A 164 -1.20 0.37 38.15
C PRO A 164 -0.74 -0.44 36.94
N SER A 165 0.38 -1.18 37.08
CA SER A 165 1.01 -1.94 35.99
C SER A 165 0.05 -2.91 35.29
N ASP A 166 -0.74 -3.68 36.03
CA ASP A 166 -1.73 -4.61 35.46
C ASP A 166 -2.80 -3.91 34.61
N ARG A 167 -3.12 -2.64 34.93
CA ARG A 167 -4.03 -1.83 34.15
C ARG A 167 -3.37 -1.25 32.92
N LYS A 168 -2.10 -0.83 33.02
CA LYS A 168 -1.30 -0.38 31.86
C LYS A 168 -1.17 -1.50 30.82
N ILE A 169 -0.83 -2.72 31.25
CA ILE A 169 -0.75 -3.89 30.37
C ILE A 169 -2.06 -4.12 29.62
N ARG A 170 -3.21 -4.05 30.34
CA ARG A 170 -4.53 -4.18 29.70
C ARG A 170 -4.80 -3.07 28.68
N LEU A 171 -4.47 -1.83 29.02
CA LEU A 171 -4.60 -0.70 28.09
C LEU A 171 -3.71 -0.85 26.85
N CYS A 172 -2.46 -1.29 27.02
CA CYS A 172 -1.57 -1.60 25.91
C CYS A 172 -2.16 -2.70 25.02
N LYS A 173 -2.68 -3.78 25.61
CA LYS A 173 -3.36 -4.83 24.87
C LYS A 173 -4.53 -4.30 24.05
N ASP A 174 -5.42 -3.50 24.67
CA ASP A 174 -6.59 -2.93 24.01
C ASP A 174 -6.18 -2.01 22.83
N MET A 175 -5.10 -1.25 23.00
CA MET A 175 -4.54 -0.43 21.92
C MET A 175 -4.02 -1.26 20.75
N ILE A 176 -3.26 -2.33 21.05
CA ILE A 176 -2.74 -3.26 20.05
C ILE A 176 -3.91 -3.86 19.27
N ILE A 177 -4.89 -4.43 19.97
CA ILE A 177 -6.06 -5.02 19.34
C ILE A 177 -6.81 -4.00 18.49
N LYS A 178 -7.10 -2.81 19.03
CA LYS A 178 -7.81 -1.75 18.30
C LYS A 178 -7.09 -1.29 17.03
N LYS A 179 -5.76 -1.24 17.04
CA LYS A 179 -4.98 -0.88 15.85
C LYS A 179 -5.03 -1.99 14.82
N LEU A 180 -4.89 -3.24 15.24
CA LEU A 180 -4.85 -4.41 14.37
C LEU A 180 -6.24 -4.84 13.85
N SER A 181 -7.31 -4.62 14.62
CA SER A 181 -8.71 -4.92 14.21
C SER A 181 -9.19 -4.10 13.01
N LYS A 182 -8.46 -3.04 12.63
CA LYS A 182 -8.75 -2.30 11.40
C LYS A 182 -8.43 -3.13 10.14
N ASN A 183 -7.64 -4.17 10.28
CA ASN A 183 -7.35 -5.11 9.22
C ASN A 183 -8.42 -6.23 9.23
N ASN A 184 -9.39 -6.15 8.32
CA ASN A 184 -10.53 -7.09 8.23
C ASN A 184 -10.11 -8.55 7.93
N ALA A 185 -8.84 -8.80 7.65
CA ALA A 185 -8.32 -10.13 7.34
C ALA A 185 -8.20 -11.06 8.57
N VAL A 186 -8.23 -10.50 9.78
CA VAL A 186 -8.03 -11.24 11.03
C VAL A 186 -9.28 -11.16 11.89
N ASN A 187 -9.74 -12.31 12.38
CA ASN A 187 -10.86 -12.35 13.33
C ASN A 187 -10.45 -11.72 14.68
N ASP A 188 -11.24 -10.78 15.22
CA ASP A 188 -10.95 -10.06 16.46
C ASP A 188 -10.73 -11.00 17.67
N ARG A 189 -11.46 -12.10 17.74
CA ARG A 189 -11.29 -13.11 18.80
C ARG A 189 -9.93 -13.78 18.71
N ASP A 190 -9.54 -14.23 17.52
CA ASP A 190 -8.26 -14.88 17.28
C ASP A 190 -7.10 -13.93 17.57
N LEU A 191 -7.26 -12.66 17.15
CA LEU A 191 -6.30 -11.60 17.43
C LEU A 191 -6.14 -11.36 18.92
N GLY A 192 -7.24 -11.29 19.67
CA GLY A 192 -7.20 -11.13 21.14
C GLY A 192 -6.45 -12.26 21.82
N ILE A 193 -6.70 -13.52 21.43
CA ILE A 193 -6.01 -14.69 21.95
C ILE A 193 -4.51 -14.67 21.57
N TYR A 194 -4.21 -14.28 20.34
CA TYR A 194 -2.84 -14.20 19.85
C TYR A 194 -2.01 -13.15 20.61
N VAL A 195 -2.58 -11.96 20.82
CA VAL A 195 -1.94 -10.89 21.60
C VAL A 195 -1.77 -11.31 23.06
N ASP A 196 -2.74 -12.01 23.66
CA ASP A 196 -2.58 -12.56 25.02
C ASP A 196 -1.39 -13.53 25.12
N ARG A 197 -1.24 -14.41 24.14
CA ARG A 197 -0.10 -15.35 24.10
C ARG A 197 1.25 -14.63 23.96
N ILE A 198 1.29 -13.52 23.18
CA ILE A 198 2.50 -12.70 23.07
C ILE A 198 2.82 -12.08 24.44
N ILE A 199 1.85 -11.41 25.07
CA ILE A 199 2.04 -10.71 26.34
C ILE A 199 2.45 -11.69 27.45
N GLN A 200 1.87 -12.89 27.50
CA GLN A 200 2.23 -13.94 28.46
C GLN A 200 3.68 -14.43 28.31
N ASN A 201 4.26 -14.29 27.13
CA ASN A 201 5.64 -14.70 26.86
C ASN A 201 6.67 -13.58 27.06
N LEU A 202 6.24 -12.34 27.38
CA LEU A 202 7.14 -11.23 27.66
C LEU A 202 7.82 -11.41 29.02
N THR A 203 9.09 -11.01 29.09
CA THR A 203 9.83 -10.92 30.37
C THR A 203 9.34 -9.70 31.16
N GLU A 204 9.70 -9.65 32.48
CA GLU A 204 9.35 -8.47 33.31
C GLU A 204 9.94 -7.18 32.77
N ASP A 205 11.16 -7.22 32.22
CA ASP A 205 11.80 -6.06 31.60
C ASP A 205 11.05 -5.62 30.34
N GLN A 206 10.64 -6.56 29.50
CA GLN A 206 9.85 -6.27 28.29
C GLN A 206 8.44 -5.75 28.62
N LEU A 207 7.81 -6.25 29.69
CA LEU A 207 6.52 -5.69 30.15
C LEU A 207 6.69 -4.25 30.63
N THR A 208 7.77 -3.95 31.37
CA THR A 208 8.10 -2.60 31.81
C THR A 208 8.39 -1.67 30.62
N ASP A 209 9.13 -2.15 29.62
CA ASP A 209 9.40 -1.41 28.38
C ASP A 209 8.12 -1.16 27.57
N MET A 210 7.25 -2.16 27.46
CA MET A 210 5.94 -2.02 26.81
C MET A 210 5.08 -0.94 27.47
N GLU A 211 5.11 -0.80 28.80
CA GLU A 211 4.42 0.28 29.51
C GLU A 211 4.98 1.65 29.17
N GLN A 212 6.28 1.76 28.89
CA GLN A 212 6.95 3.00 28.54
C GLN A 212 6.81 3.33 27.05
N THR A 213 6.90 2.32 26.19
CA THR A 213 6.93 2.45 24.72
C THR A 213 5.91 1.54 24.02
N PRO A 214 4.61 1.59 24.38
CA PRO A 214 3.61 0.65 23.84
C PRO A 214 3.51 0.68 22.31
N GLY A 215 3.87 1.80 21.66
CA GLY A 215 3.84 1.91 20.21
C GLY A 215 4.81 1.03 19.47
N ILE A 216 5.97 0.85 20.02
CA ILE A 216 6.97 -0.04 19.44
C ILE A 216 6.42 -1.46 19.41
N TYR A 217 5.74 -1.89 20.49
CA TYR A 217 5.11 -3.19 20.57
C TYR A 217 3.97 -3.34 19.55
N VAL A 218 3.11 -2.31 19.39
CA VAL A 218 2.07 -2.29 18.37
C VAL A 218 2.67 -2.48 16.97
N LEU A 219 3.72 -1.73 16.63
CA LEU A 219 4.37 -1.80 15.32
C LEU A 219 5.00 -3.17 15.08
N LYS A 220 5.75 -3.72 16.04
CA LYS A 220 6.38 -5.05 15.91
C LYS A 220 5.36 -6.17 15.81
N ILE A 221 4.27 -6.12 16.58
CA ILE A 221 3.19 -7.11 16.51
C ILE A 221 2.46 -6.99 15.17
N ASN A 222 2.17 -5.78 14.71
CA ASN A 222 1.57 -5.55 13.40
C ASN A 222 2.45 -6.13 12.27
N LYS A 223 3.75 -5.87 12.30
CA LYS A 223 4.71 -6.41 11.33
C LYS A 223 4.69 -7.94 11.33
N LYS A 224 4.66 -8.58 12.51
CA LYS A 224 4.57 -10.04 12.63
C LYS A 224 3.25 -10.57 12.06
N VAL A 225 2.12 -9.96 12.39
CA VAL A 225 0.80 -10.38 11.88
C VAL A 225 0.74 -10.24 10.35
N ASN A 226 1.23 -9.13 9.80
CA ASN A 226 1.28 -8.92 8.36
C ASN A 226 2.20 -9.92 7.65
N SER A 227 3.34 -10.27 8.25
CA SER A 227 4.22 -11.33 7.73
C SER A 227 3.49 -12.66 7.65
N LEU A 228 2.78 -13.06 8.72
CA LEU A 228 2.01 -14.30 8.76
C LEU A 228 0.87 -14.33 7.74
N LEU A 229 0.19 -13.19 7.55
CA LEU A 229 -0.85 -13.02 6.52
C LEU A 229 -0.26 -13.17 5.12
N ASN A 230 0.86 -12.50 4.83
CA ASN A 230 1.51 -12.57 3.53
C ASN A 230 2.03 -13.97 3.22
N GLU A 231 2.63 -14.66 4.21
CA GLU A 231 3.05 -16.05 4.05
C GLU A 231 1.86 -16.99 3.75
N TYR A 232 0.75 -16.79 4.45
CA TYR A 232 -0.47 -17.55 4.21
C TYR A 232 -1.05 -17.26 2.83
N ALA A 233 -1.19 -15.98 2.45
CA ALA A 233 -1.67 -15.58 1.13
C ALA A 233 -0.81 -16.15 0.00
N LYS A 234 0.52 -16.10 0.17
CA LYS A 234 1.47 -16.69 -0.79
C LYS A 234 1.24 -18.18 -0.96
N LYS A 235 1.12 -18.91 0.15
CA LYS A 235 0.82 -20.34 0.13
C LYS A 235 -0.49 -20.63 -0.59
N MET A 236 -1.57 -19.93 -0.22
CA MET A 236 -2.90 -20.09 -0.82
C MET A 236 -2.91 -19.78 -2.31
N PHE A 237 -2.21 -18.72 -2.72
CA PHE A 237 -2.10 -18.34 -4.13
C PHE A 237 -1.50 -19.47 -4.97
N TYR A 238 -0.35 -20.02 -4.57
CA TYR A 238 0.29 -21.10 -5.33
C TYR A 238 -0.52 -22.39 -5.31
N GLU A 239 -1.10 -22.75 -4.16
CA GLU A 239 -2.01 -23.92 -4.06
C GLU A 239 -3.21 -23.76 -4.99
N TRP A 240 -3.80 -22.57 -5.08
CA TRP A 240 -4.95 -22.32 -5.95
C TRP A 240 -4.57 -22.26 -7.44
N VAL A 241 -3.38 -21.81 -7.75
CA VAL A 241 -2.84 -21.90 -9.12
C VAL A 241 -2.67 -23.37 -9.52
N GLU A 242 -2.07 -24.20 -8.66
CA GLU A 242 -1.88 -25.65 -8.91
C GLU A 242 -3.22 -26.41 -9.02
N GLN A 243 -4.27 -25.91 -8.36
CA GLN A 243 -5.62 -26.48 -8.40
C GLN A 243 -6.48 -25.91 -9.53
N ASP A 244 -5.94 -25.11 -10.43
CA ASP A 244 -6.66 -24.41 -11.52
C ASP A 244 -7.82 -23.52 -11.02
N LYS A 245 -7.77 -23.06 -9.76
CA LYS A 245 -8.78 -22.15 -9.19
C LYS A 245 -8.52 -20.71 -9.56
N ILE A 246 -7.27 -20.35 -9.86
CA ILE A 246 -6.86 -19.05 -10.35
C ILE A 246 -6.56 -19.17 -11.83
N SER A 247 -7.22 -18.34 -12.63
CA SER A 247 -6.95 -18.15 -14.05
C SER A 247 -6.31 -16.77 -14.29
N CYS A 248 -5.75 -16.55 -15.47
CA CYS A 248 -5.25 -15.23 -15.87
C CYS A 248 -5.97 -14.82 -17.14
N LEU A 249 -6.92 -13.89 -17.03
CA LEU A 249 -7.83 -13.52 -18.11
C LEU A 249 -7.82 -12.02 -18.38
N PRO A 250 -8.06 -11.59 -19.63
CA PRO A 250 -8.21 -10.18 -19.98
C PRO A 250 -9.28 -9.51 -19.12
N SER A 251 -8.93 -8.42 -18.44
CA SER A 251 -9.85 -7.73 -17.52
C SER A 251 -9.56 -6.24 -17.37
N TYR A 252 -8.29 -5.82 -17.31
CA TYR A 252 -7.93 -4.43 -17.10
C TYR A 252 -7.87 -3.67 -18.44
N LYS A 253 -8.58 -2.56 -18.51
CA LYS A 253 -8.55 -1.63 -19.66
C LYS A 253 -7.76 -0.38 -19.32
N LEU A 254 -6.90 0.02 -20.22
CA LEU A 254 -6.22 1.30 -20.09
C LEU A 254 -7.25 2.45 -20.08
N PRO A 255 -7.14 3.41 -19.14
CA PRO A 255 -8.03 4.56 -19.11
C PRO A 255 -7.87 5.41 -20.38
N ARG A 256 -8.93 6.07 -20.81
CA ARG A 256 -8.87 6.97 -21.97
C ARG A 256 -8.08 8.25 -21.70
N GLU A 257 -7.99 8.61 -20.43
CA GLU A 257 -7.24 9.76 -19.94
C GLU A 257 -6.66 9.45 -18.56
N ILE A 258 -5.54 10.09 -18.22
CA ILE A 258 -4.86 9.99 -16.95
C ILE A 258 -4.73 11.37 -16.30
N SER A 259 -4.57 11.41 -15.00
CA SER A 259 -4.37 12.62 -14.20
C SER A 259 -3.09 12.50 -13.37
N PRO A 260 -1.92 12.68 -14.01
CA PRO A 260 -0.63 12.68 -13.31
C PRO A 260 -0.57 13.79 -12.26
N THR A 261 0.16 13.54 -11.18
CA THR A 261 0.45 14.55 -10.16
C THR A 261 1.52 15.52 -10.66
N ASN A 262 2.58 14.96 -11.25
CA ASN A 262 3.68 15.70 -11.86
C ASN A 262 3.90 15.16 -13.27
N THR A 263 3.93 16.05 -14.28
CA THR A 263 4.14 15.63 -15.66
C THR A 263 5.59 15.81 -16.09
N ILE A 264 6.02 14.91 -16.99
CA ILE A 264 7.28 15.05 -17.69
C ILE A 264 7.06 15.62 -19.08
N ALA A 265 8.04 16.39 -19.57
CA ALA A 265 8.05 16.82 -20.96
C ALA A 265 8.00 15.60 -21.92
N SER A 266 7.28 15.74 -23.03
CA SER A 266 7.03 14.67 -23.99
C SER A 266 8.31 13.91 -24.38
N ILE A 267 8.34 12.61 -24.12
CA ILE A 267 9.31 11.68 -24.65
C ILE A 267 8.66 10.97 -25.85
N PRO A 268 9.41 10.69 -26.94
CA PRO A 268 8.84 10.00 -28.09
C PRO A 268 8.14 8.70 -27.73
N LYS A 269 7.05 8.37 -28.42
CA LYS A 269 6.27 7.13 -28.25
C LYS A 269 5.52 7.02 -26.93
N SER A 270 5.34 8.11 -26.16
CA SER A 270 4.48 8.07 -24.98
C SER A 270 3.04 7.73 -25.39
N LEU A 271 2.38 6.89 -24.59
CA LEU A 271 0.99 6.46 -24.85
C LEU A 271 0.00 7.60 -24.61
N TYR A 272 0.24 8.43 -23.61
CA TYR A 272 -0.58 9.60 -23.33
C TYR A 272 0.12 10.89 -23.79
N SER A 273 -0.65 11.94 -23.98
CA SER A 273 -0.12 13.24 -24.40
C SER A 273 0.91 13.82 -23.43
N GLU A 274 0.78 13.54 -22.15
CA GLU A 274 1.81 13.69 -21.12
C GLU A 274 1.73 12.51 -20.16
N GLU A 275 2.86 12.14 -19.58
CA GLU A 275 3.00 11.02 -18.66
C GLU A 275 3.38 11.51 -17.25
N GLU A 276 3.17 10.69 -16.22
CA GLU A 276 3.70 10.93 -14.87
C GLU A 276 5.22 11.02 -14.92
N ASN A 277 5.80 11.90 -14.12
CA ASN A 277 7.25 12.04 -13.99
C ASN A 277 7.86 10.78 -13.36
N PHE A 278 9.15 10.58 -13.61
CA PHE A 278 9.89 9.46 -13.05
C PHE A 278 10.32 9.77 -11.62
N ASP A 279 10.30 8.73 -10.77
CA ASP A 279 10.77 8.84 -9.39
C ASP A 279 12.31 8.81 -9.32
N THR A 280 12.97 8.21 -10.32
CA THR A 280 14.42 8.06 -10.37
C THR A 280 15.00 8.36 -11.76
N GLU A 281 16.27 8.79 -11.80
CA GLU A 281 17.01 8.95 -13.05
C GLU A 281 17.24 7.62 -13.77
N TYR A 282 17.23 6.51 -13.04
CA TYR A 282 17.35 5.19 -13.64
C TYR A 282 16.09 4.82 -14.44
N GLU A 283 14.91 5.04 -13.93
CA GLU A 283 13.65 4.86 -14.67
C GLU A 283 13.65 5.69 -15.95
N ARG A 284 14.04 6.95 -15.84
CA ARG A 284 14.16 7.86 -16.97
C ARG A 284 15.11 7.34 -18.03
N LYS A 285 16.29 6.86 -17.63
CA LYS A 285 17.28 6.27 -18.54
C LYS A 285 16.68 5.09 -19.29
N VAL A 286 16.01 4.18 -18.59
CA VAL A 286 15.37 2.99 -19.19
C VAL A 286 14.34 3.42 -20.26
N VAL A 287 13.46 4.39 -19.96
CA VAL A 287 12.46 4.87 -20.92
C VAL A 287 13.09 5.55 -22.12
N MET A 288 14.11 6.40 -21.92
CA MET A 288 14.81 7.07 -23.02
C MET A 288 15.41 6.07 -24.01
N GLU A 289 16.03 5.01 -23.51
CA GLU A 289 16.58 3.97 -24.39
C GLU A 289 15.49 3.16 -25.08
N LEU A 290 14.44 2.73 -24.34
CA LEU A 290 13.31 2.00 -24.92
C LEU A 290 12.60 2.81 -26.01
N SER A 291 12.36 4.10 -25.78
CA SER A 291 11.72 4.98 -26.76
C SER A 291 12.51 5.18 -28.05
N SER A 292 13.83 4.98 -28.01
CA SER A 292 14.73 5.06 -29.15
C SER A 292 14.73 3.80 -30.04
N LEU A 293 14.26 2.66 -29.53
CA LEU A 293 14.25 1.39 -30.25
C LEU A 293 13.15 1.34 -31.31
N ASN A 294 13.48 0.88 -32.51
CA ASN A 294 12.51 0.81 -33.62
C ASN A 294 11.40 -0.22 -33.39
N ASN A 295 11.67 -1.28 -32.62
CA ASN A 295 10.71 -2.33 -32.30
C ASN A 295 9.79 -1.98 -31.10
N VAL A 296 9.97 -0.82 -30.46
CA VAL A 296 9.04 -0.29 -29.46
C VAL A 296 8.02 0.60 -30.16
N ARG A 297 6.75 0.32 -29.96
CA ARG A 297 5.63 1.03 -30.52
C ARG A 297 5.20 2.20 -29.64
N TRP A 298 4.92 1.93 -28.34
CA TRP A 298 4.62 2.94 -27.35
C TRP A 298 5.05 2.49 -25.95
N TRP A 299 5.16 3.45 -25.04
CA TRP A 299 5.39 3.24 -23.61
C TRP A 299 4.44 4.08 -22.77
N HIS A 300 4.18 3.64 -21.54
CA HIS A 300 3.34 4.31 -20.55
C HIS A 300 3.97 4.17 -19.16
N ARG A 301 4.02 5.27 -18.41
CA ARG A 301 4.38 5.29 -17.00
C ARG A 301 3.17 4.87 -16.17
N ASN A 302 3.21 3.67 -15.65
CA ASN A 302 2.14 3.15 -14.81
C ASN A 302 2.20 3.82 -13.43
N ILE A 303 1.10 4.46 -13.02
CA ILE A 303 1.03 5.17 -11.74
C ILE A 303 0.67 4.15 -10.66
N ALA A 304 1.58 3.94 -9.71
CA ALA A 304 1.37 3.02 -8.60
C ALA A 304 0.03 3.31 -7.89
N ARG A 305 -0.71 2.26 -7.54
CA ARG A 305 -2.01 2.30 -6.86
C ARG A 305 -3.17 2.94 -7.64
N LYS A 306 -2.91 3.60 -8.77
CA LYS A 306 -3.94 4.19 -9.66
C LYS A 306 -4.05 3.47 -10.99
N GLY A 307 -2.95 2.91 -11.46
CA GLY A 307 -2.87 2.20 -12.74
C GLY A 307 -3.04 0.70 -12.58
N PHE A 308 -2.45 -0.04 -13.51
CA PHE A 308 -2.47 -1.49 -13.54
C PHE A 308 -1.67 -2.09 -12.38
N SER A 309 -2.20 -3.16 -11.81
CA SER A 309 -1.46 -4.01 -10.87
C SER A 309 -1.56 -5.48 -11.26
N ILE A 310 -0.49 -6.21 -11.00
CA ILE A 310 -0.50 -7.67 -10.98
C ILE A 310 -1.04 -8.08 -9.61
N ASN A 311 -2.29 -8.51 -9.58
CA ASN A 311 -3.05 -8.84 -8.38
C ASN A 311 -2.80 -10.28 -7.90
N GLY A 312 -1.55 -10.63 -7.59
CA GLY A 312 -1.15 -11.98 -7.16
C GLY A 312 -1.10 -12.18 -5.65
N ALA A 313 -0.20 -13.05 -5.21
CA ALA A 313 0.07 -13.25 -3.78
C ALA A 313 0.51 -11.94 -3.10
N ILE A 314 1.26 -11.15 -3.82
CA ILE A 314 1.60 -9.77 -3.52
C ILE A 314 1.18 -8.90 -4.71
N ASN A 315 0.59 -7.74 -4.43
CA ASN A 315 0.30 -6.79 -5.50
C ASN A 315 1.61 -6.16 -6.00
N ALA A 316 1.87 -6.30 -7.29
CA ALA A 316 3.01 -5.65 -7.92
C ALA A 316 2.50 -4.58 -8.90
N TYR A 317 3.06 -3.38 -8.80
CA TYR A 317 2.75 -2.25 -9.68
C TYR A 317 3.96 -2.00 -10.58
N PRO A 318 4.02 -2.61 -11.79
CA PRO A 318 5.13 -2.36 -12.70
C PRO A 318 5.26 -0.86 -12.98
N ASP A 319 6.47 -0.35 -13.03
CA ASP A 319 6.71 1.07 -13.29
C ASP A 319 6.30 1.48 -14.71
N LEU A 320 6.52 0.58 -15.67
CA LEU A 320 6.33 0.87 -17.08
C LEU A 320 5.54 -0.23 -17.79
N MET A 321 4.72 0.18 -18.74
CA MET A 321 4.13 -0.67 -19.77
C MET A 321 4.73 -0.30 -21.11
N VAL A 322 5.22 -1.29 -21.85
CA VAL A 322 5.83 -1.07 -23.16
C VAL A 322 5.23 -2.02 -24.18
N LYS A 323 4.69 -1.48 -25.27
CA LYS A 323 4.18 -2.26 -26.38
C LYS A 323 5.25 -2.35 -27.47
N THR A 324 5.47 -3.54 -27.98
CA THR A 324 6.37 -3.73 -29.12
C THR A 324 5.62 -3.71 -30.46
N GLU A 325 6.32 -3.47 -31.56
CA GLU A 325 5.75 -3.59 -32.91
C GLU A 325 5.33 -5.04 -33.26
N SER A 326 5.95 -6.02 -32.61
CA SER A 326 5.53 -7.43 -32.70
C SER A 326 4.24 -7.74 -31.91
N GLY A 327 3.66 -6.75 -31.23
CA GLY A 327 2.42 -6.85 -30.47
C GLY A 327 2.57 -7.40 -29.04
N LYS A 328 3.78 -7.59 -28.54
CA LYS A 328 4.00 -8.00 -27.15
C LYS A 328 3.82 -6.82 -26.19
N LEU A 329 3.22 -7.06 -25.03
CA LEU A 329 3.17 -6.11 -23.91
C LEU A 329 4.19 -6.51 -22.86
N LEU A 330 5.07 -5.60 -22.53
CA LEU A 330 6.10 -5.75 -21.50
C LEU A 330 5.70 -4.94 -20.27
N LEU A 331 5.63 -5.57 -19.12
CA LEU A 331 5.53 -4.92 -17.83
C LEU A 331 6.92 -4.87 -17.20
N ILE A 332 7.37 -3.70 -16.84
CA ILE A 332 8.74 -3.47 -16.39
C ILE A 332 8.70 -2.79 -15.03
N GLU A 333 9.37 -3.40 -14.07
CA GLU A 333 9.66 -2.85 -12.74
C GLU A 333 11.14 -2.53 -12.68
N THR A 334 11.52 -1.30 -12.39
CA THR A 334 12.93 -0.89 -12.27
C THR A 334 13.37 -0.91 -10.82
N LYS A 335 14.58 -1.38 -10.55
CA LYS A 335 15.13 -1.46 -9.19
C LYS A 335 16.58 -0.99 -9.14
N GLY A 336 16.88 -0.09 -8.22
CA GLY A 336 18.28 0.16 -7.83
C GLY A 336 18.84 -1.08 -7.13
N ASP A 337 20.14 -1.36 -7.33
CA ASP A 337 20.78 -2.57 -6.80
C ASP A 337 20.71 -2.72 -5.29
N GLN A 338 20.59 -1.60 -4.55
CA GLN A 338 20.43 -1.55 -3.10
C GLN A 338 19.04 -1.99 -2.62
N LEU A 339 18.06 -2.08 -3.52
CA LEU A 339 16.67 -2.47 -3.20
C LEU A 339 16.42 -3.97 -3.39
N GLU A 340 17.47 -4.76 -3.57
CA GLU A 340 17.35 -6.22 -3.57
C GLU A 340 17.03 -6.71 -2.15
N ASN A 341 15.84 -7.28 -2.00
CA ASN A 341 15.37 -7.85 -0.74
C ASN A 341 14.34 -8.97 -1.02
N SER A 342 13.78 -9.55 0.04
CA SER A 342 12.74 -10.59 -0.07
C SER A 342 11.48 -10.13 -0.79
N GLU A 343 11.06 -8.89 -0.59
CA GLU A 343 9.89 -8.31 -1.25
C GLU A 343 10.10 -8.16 -2.75
N SER A 344 11.27 -7.65 -3.18
CA SER A 344 11.64 -7.57 -4.60
C SER A 344 11.62 -8.93 -5.27
N LYS A 345 12.14 -9.96 -4.58
CA LYS A 345 12.11 -11.33 -5.07
C LYS A 345 10.67 -11.83 -5.25
N GLU A 346 9.80 -11.61 -4.27
CA GLU A 346 8.41 -12.04 -4.33
C GLU A 346 7.62 -11.33 -5.44
N LYS A 347 7.85 -10.02 -5.64
CA LYS A 347 7.28 -9.27 -6.75
C LYS A 347 7.74 -9.81 -8.10
N ALA A 348 9.03 -10.11 -8.25
CA ALA A 348 9.58 -10.67 -9.48
C ALA A 348 9.00 -12.06 -9.79
N GLU A 349 8.93 -12.94 -8.79
CA GLU A 349 8.33 -14.28 -8.93
C GLU A 349 6.84 -14.20 -9.30
N THR A 350 6.08 -13.28 -8.67
CA THR A 350 4.66 -13.04 -8.98
C THR A 350 4.48 -12.51 -10.40
N GLY A 351 5.32 -11.56 -10.82
CA GLY A 351 5.31 -11.02 -12.18
C GLY A 351 5.67 -12.05 -13.25
N ALA A 352 6.67 -12.90 -12.97
CA ALA A 352 7.05 -14.01 -13.85
C ALA A 352 5.89 -15.03 -13.96
N LYS A 353 5.22 -15.36 -12.86
CA LYS A 353 4.06 -16.26 -12.86
C LYS A 353 2.88 -15.66 -13.65
N TRP A 354 2.64 -14.36 -13.50
CA TRP A 354 1.66 -13.65 -14.30
C TRP A 354 1.98 -13.75 -15.80
N ALA A 355 3.22 -13.48 -16.20
CA ALA A 355 3.62 -13.54 -17.60
C ALA A 355 3.50 -14.96 -18.20
N GLU A 356 3.78 -16.01 -17.41
CA GLU A 356 3.56 -17.40 -17.78
C GLU A 356 2.07 -17.67 -18.06
N MET A 357 1.18 -17.27 -17.14
CA MET A 357 -0.26 -17.55 -17.23
C MET A 357 -1.00 -16.62 -18.19
N ALA A 358 -0.55 -15.38 -18.38
CA ALA A 358 -1.11 -14.42 -19.33
C ALA A 358 -0.80 -14.79 -20.79
N GLY A 359 0.22 -15.62 -21.03
CA GLY A 359 0.57 -16.16 -22.33
C GLY A 359 1.67 -15.39 -23.05
N ARG A 360 2.09 -15.93 -24.20
CA ARG A 360 3.32 -15.52 -24.92
C ARG A 360 3.37 -14.04 -25.37
N MET A 361 2.24 -13.38 -25.43
CA MET A 361 2.17 -11.96 -25.82
C MET A 361 2.45 -11.01 -24.66
N TYR A 362 2.56 -11.53 -23.44
CA TYR A 362 2.79 -10.76 -22.22
C TYR A 362 4.12 -11.16 -21.60
N LYS A 363 4.86 -10.18 -21.12
CA LYS A 363 6.18 -10.37 -20.49
C LYS A 363 6.27 -9.50 -19.24
N TYR A 364 7.02 -9.98 -18.26
CA TYR A 364 7.36 -9.22 -17.06
C TYR A 364 8.88 -9.22 -16.87
N TYR A 365 9.43 -8.06 -16.51
CA TYR A 365 10.85 -7.87 -16.24
C TYR A 365 11.03 -6.97 -15.02
N MET A 366 11.66 -7.50 -13.96
CA MET A 366 12.24 -6.66 -12.92
C MET A 366 13.69 -6.38 -13.29
N VAL A 367 14.01 -5.11 -13.51
CA VAL A 367 15.29 -4.71 -14.12
C VAL A 367 16.14 -3.98 -13.09
N PHE A 368 17.22 -4.64 -12.66
CA PHE A 368 18.21 -4.06 -11.77
C PHE A 368 19.25 -3.26 -12.55
N GLU A 369 19.80 -2.20 -11.91
CA GLU A 369 20.66 -1.25 -12.58
C GLU A 369 21.94 -1.89 -13.15
N THR A 370 22.61 -2.75 -12.38
CA THR A 370 23.86 -3.39 -12.82
C THR A 370 23.86 -4.90 -12.63
N LYS A 371 23.17 -5.44 -11.64
CA LYS A 371 23.28 -6.87 -11.28
C LYS A 371 22.08 -7.69 -11.74
N ASN A 372 22.30 -8.98 -11.91
CA ASN A 372 21.22 -9.96 -12.00
C ASN A 372 21.21 -10.77 -10.69
N PRO A 373 20.16 -10.66 -9.86
CA PRO A 373 20.09 -11.36 -8.59
C PRO A 373 19.80 -12.87 -8.73
N GLY A 374 19.57 -13.37 -9.94
CA GLY A 374 19.48 -14.81 -10.23
C GLY A 374 18.15 -15.48 -9.90
N TYR A 375 17.08 -14.72 -9.62
CA TYR A 375 15.75 -15.29 -9.46
C TYR A 375 14.82 -14.96 -10.63
N ASN A 376 13.76 -15.76 -10.77
CA ASN A 376 12.85 -15.68 -11.91
C ASN A 376 12.18 -14.29 -12.01
N GLY A 377 12.15 -13.75 -13.22
CA GLY A 377 11.59 -12.43 -13.50
C GLY A 377 12.55 -11.26 -13.29
N ALA A 378 13.77 -11.50 -12.75
CA ALA A 378 14.77 -10.47 -12.51
C ALA A 378 15.92 -10.54 -13.52
N TYR A 379 16.39 -9.38 -13.96
CA TYR A 379 17.40 -9.21 -15.00
C TYR A 379 18.30 -8.02 -14.67
N SER A 380 19.54 -8.06 -15.12
CA SER A 380 20.35 -6.85 -15.21
C SER A 380 19.86 -5.97 -16.37
N TYR A 381 20.14 -4.68 -16.30
CA TYR A 381 19.81 -3.75 -17.37
C TYR A 381 20.36 -4.17 -18.75
N GLU A 382 21.61 -4.64 -18.79
CA GLU A 382 22.24 -5.09 -20.05
C GLU A 382 21.53 -6.31 -20.65
N GLU A 383 21.20 -7.30 -19.83
CA GLU A 383 20.44 -8.49 -20.25
C GLU A 383 19.06 -8.12 -20.75
N PHE A 384 18.35 -7.28 -20.00
CA PHE A 384 17.02 -6.78 -20.37
C PHE A 384 17.05 -6.06 -21.74
N MET A 385 17.97 -5.12 -21.93
CA MET A 385 18.08 -4.39 -23.20
C MET A 385 18.45 -5.28 -24.38
N ARG A 386 19.27 -6.33 -24.17
CA ARG A 386 19.54 -7.33 -25.20
C ARG A 386 18.27 -8.09 -25.58
N ILE A 387 17.50 -8.56 -24.57
CA ILE A 387 16.25 -9.28 -24.81
C ILE A 387 15.25 -8.39 -25.57
N VAL A 388 15.06 -7.14 -25.16
CA VAL A 388 14.08 -6.26 -25.78
C VAL A 388 14.42 -5.96 -27.23
N LYS A 389 15.71 -5.82 -27.59
CA LYS A 389 16.14 -5.58 -28.98
C LYS A 389 15.80 -6.73 -29.92
N GLU A 390 15.61 -7.95 -29.39
CA GLU A 390 15.30 -9.17 -30.16
C GLU A 390 13.78 -9.46 -30.21
N LEU A 391 12.93 -8.72 -29.48
CA LEU A 391 11.47 -8.91 -29.43
C LEU A 391 10.75 -8.25 -30.59
#